data_3354c1c56e5a4cb2593aacb32981daf1
#
_entry.id   3354c1c56e5a4cb2593aacb32981daf1
#
_cell.length_a   1.000
_cell.length_b   1.000
_cell.length_c   1.000
_cell.angle_alpha   90.00
_cell.angle_beta   90.00
_cell.angle_gamma   90.00
#
_symmetry.space_group_name_H-M   'P 1'
#
loop_
_entity.id
_entity.type
_entity.pdbx_description
1 polymer ?
#
loop_
_entity_poly.entity_id
_entity_poly.type
_entity_poly.pdbx_seq_one_letter_code
_entity_poly.pdbx_strand_id
1 'polypeptide(L)'
;MSINDDVICNDSNNPHFQDVLKDAMKDPSRRNILRGGLGLASMFALPMLPGCGGATVTNPVTQLPAGSILGFSAVTKSILDQVAVPSGYTVKVLHATGDRLVSSIPAYSNTGAETDDWSQRFGDHHDGMDIFYVDSNGRYSATATSKAVLAMNHESSADSHLLHPRGQTSGGVNGKKFTQFGDWDVKARPGLEVLKEINLHGISVAEVSLDSTGKPTGYVVDSPLNRRITPQTLADVRGPAAHLAAIRASFVTRFDTTGATSRGTLNNCGHGKTPWGTYFGCEENWAVYFNMPANSTLPDAKIIASRKRYGVSNAVLSSTATVGSGQGWYTPTDMEDTDARFSRWNVAATGATAAQDFRNEPHTFGYNLEVDPLNPNARPVKRTAMGRFAHEAAVCGIPVVGKPLAFYMGCDSRNEYIYKFVTTAVWDPADFGGGIAAGDKYLNEGKLYVAKFNSDGTGQWIELNISNTLISGYTSSTYTGFSFTKQADVLVFTRLAADAVGATKMDRPEWGAVNPANGEVYFALTNNSN
;
A
#
# COMPACT_ATOMS: atom_id res chain seq x y z
N MET A 1 5.92 -14.22 3.59
CA MET A 1 6.19 -13.69 2.24
C MET A 1 4.97 -13.93 1.38
N SER A 2 4.36 -12.88 0.87
CA SER A 2 3.25 -12.98 -0.07
C SER A 2 3.74 -13.70 -1.35
N ILE A 3 2.95 -14.63 -1.86
CA ILE A 3 3.28 -15.40 -3.09
C ILE A 3 3.46 -14.47 -4.30
N ASN A 4 3.05 -13.21 -4.19
CA ASN A 4 3.02 -12.26 -5.30
C ASN A 4 4.29 -11.42 -5.45
N ASP A 5 5.07 -11.27 -4.38
CA ASP A 5 6.29 -10.44 -4.40
C ASP A 5 7.35 -11.00 -5.35
N ASP A 6 7.27 -12.30 -5.63
CA ASP A 6 8.18 -13.02 -6.50
C ASP A 6 7.73 -13.08 -7.98
N VAL A 7 6.51 -12.66 -8.29
CA VAL A 7 6.00 -12.68 -9.67
C VAL A 7 6.44 -11.42 -10.40
N ILE A 8 7.36 -11.59 -11.36
CA ILE A 8 7.78 -10.50 -12.24
C ILE A 8 6.69 -10.24 -13.28
N CYS A 9 5.95 -9.14 -13.12
CA CYS A 9 4.93 -8.67 -14.07
C CYS A 9 5.44 -7.56 -15.00
N ASN A 10 6.63 -7.02 -14.74
CA ASN A 10 7.26 -6.00 -15.56
C ASN A 10 8.14 -6.65 -16.63
N ASP A 11 7.65 -6.70 -17.85
CA ASP A 11 8.33 -7.20 -19.04
C ASP A 11 8.91 -6.10 -19.94
N SER A 12 8.96 -4.84 -19.45
CA SER A 12 9.59 -3.73 -20.17
C SER A 12 11.11 -3.94 -20.32
N ASN A 13 11.68 -3.36 -21.38
CA ASN A 13 13.12 -3.31 -21.59
C ASN A 13 13.81 -2.17 -20.82
N ASN A 14 13.14 -1.56 -19.86
CA ASN A 14 13.70 -0.47 -19.09
C ASN A 14 14.94 -0.91 -18.30
N PRO A 15 15.95 -0.04 -18.09
CA PRO A 15 17.15 -0.39 -17.37
C PRO A 15 16.82 -0.68 -15.90
N HIS A 16 17.49 -1.68 -15.35
CA HIS A 16 17.44 -2.00 -13.93
C HIS A 16 18.43 -1.16 -13.14
N PHE A 17 18.10 -0.78 -11.92
CA PHE A 17 18.96 0.05 -11.05
C PHE A 17 20.34 -0.56 -10.84
N GLN A 18 20.42 -1.88 -10.69
CA GLN A 18 21.70 -2.57 -10.55
C GLN A 18 22.61 -2.41 -11.79
N ASP A 19 22.04 -2.34 -13.00
CA ASP A 19 22.82 -2.11 -14.22
C ASP A 19 23.29 -0.65 -14.29
N VAL A 20 22.43 0.30 -13.93
CA VAL A 20 22.78 1.72 -13.80
C VAL A 20 23.92 1.90 -12.80
N LEU A 21 23.86 1.21 -11.66
CA LEU A 21 24.91 1.23 -10.63
C LEU A 21 26.23 0.59 -11.13
N LYS A 22 26.17 -0.57 -11.79
CA LYS A 22 27.35 -1.22 -12.40
C LYS A 22 28.03 -0.30 -13.41
N ASP A 23 27.26 0.41 -14.23
CA ASP A 23 27.80 1.35 -15.20
C ASP A 23 28.43 2.57 -14.52
N ALA A 24 27.80 3.10 -13.48
CA ALA A 24 28.38 4.18 -12.66
C ALA A 24 29.71 3.76 -12.01
N MET A 25 29.84 2.50 -11.60
CA MET A 25 31.05 1.96 -10.96
C MET A 25 32.21 1.68 -11.94
N LYS A 26 32.00 1.75 -13.26
CA LYS A 26 33.08 1.64 -14.25
C LYS A 26 34.03 2.85 -14.24
N ASP A 27 33.55 4.02 -13.81
CA ASP A 27 34.37 5.22 -13.64
C ASP A 27 35.17 5.13 -12.31
N PRO A 28 36.52 5.12 -12.37
CA PRO A 28 37.36 4.99 -11.16
C PRO A 28 37.17 6.12 -10.14
N SER A 29 36.86 7.34 -10.58
CA SER A 29 36.61 8.49 -9.70
C SER A 29 35.33 8.33 -8.92
N ARG A 30 34.29 7.81 -9.55
CA ARG A 30 32.96 7.53 -8.96
C ARG A 30 32.96 6.28 -8.10
N ARG A 31 33.75 5.27 -8.46
CA ARG A 31 33.94 4.06 -7.67
C ARG A 31 34.43 4.36 -6.25
N ASN A 32 35.28 5.36 -6.08
CA ASN A 32 35.73 5.78 -4.75
C ASN A 32 34.67 6.54 -3.98
N ILE A 33 33.84 7.35 -4.64
CA ILE A 33 32.68 8.04 -4.02
C ILE A 33 31.62 7.02 -3.60
N LEU A 34 31.25 6.06 -4.46
CA LEU A 34 30.27 5.03 -4.15
C LEU A 34 30.75 4.06 -3.07
N ARG A 35 32.04 3.67 -3.08
CA ARG A 35 32.64 2.87 -2.00
C ARG A 35 32.72 3.66 -0.69
N GLY A 36 32.99 4.95 -0.75
CA GLY A 36 32.90 5.87 0.38
C GLY A 36 31.47 6.04 0.86
N GLY A 37 30.50 6.18 -0.05
CA GLY A 37 29.07 6.36 0.25
C GLY A 37 28.41 5.13 0.87
N LEU A 38 28.74 3.93 0.43
CA LEU A 38 28.28 2.68 1.06
C LEU A 38 28.88 2.45 2.45
N GLY A 39 30.07 3.07 2.72
CA GLY A 39 30.67 3.11 4.07
C GLY A 39 30.23 4.33 4.90
N LEU A 40 29.60 5.34 4.29
CA LEU A 40 29.29 6.65 4.87
C LEU A 40 27.79 6.93 5.02
N ALA A 41 26.91 5.97 4.78
CA ALA A 41 25.50 6.09 5.22
C ALA A 41 25.35 6.28 6.75
N SER A 42 26.48 6.29 7.48
CA SER A 42 26.59 6.62 8.89
C SER A 42 27.30 7.95 9.18
N MET A 43 27.61 8.78 8.17
CA MET A 43 28.37 10.03 8.40
C MET A 43 27.85 11.19 7.54
N PHE A 44 27.35 12.21 8.21
CA PHE A 44 27.56 13.64 8.03
C PHE A 44 26.48 14.54 7.48
N ALA A 45 26.13 15.39 8.43
CA ALA A 45 25.98 16.82 8.19
C ALA A 45 27.39 17.49 8.22
N LEU A 46 27.79 18.15 7.15
CA LEU A 46 28.89 19.11 7.18
C LEU A 46 28.43 20.43 6.54
N PRO A 47 28.69 21.58 7.19
CA PRO A 47 28.36 22.88 6.62
C PRO A 47 29.29 23.20 5.45
N MET A 48 28.71 23.62 4.34
CA MET A 48 29.47 24.19 3.22
C MET A 48 30.03 25.55 3.60
N LEU A 49 31.34 25.69 3.53
CA LEU A 49 32.02 27.00 3.46
C LEU A 49 32.59 27.17 2.04
N PRO A 50 32.45 28.36 1.44
CA PRO A 50 33.04 28.64 0.14
C PRO A 50 34.49 29.09 0.30
N GLY A 51 35.43 28.51 -0.47
CA GLY A 51 36.81 28.98 -0.51
C GLY A 51 37.72 28.17 -1.40
N CYS A 52 38.26 28.80 -2.42
CA CYS A 52 39.33 28.33 -3.30
C CYS A 52 40.61 28.00 -2.54
N GLY A 53 41.32 26.94 -2.94
CA GLY A 53 42.72 26.75 -2.60
C GLY A 53 43.07 25.27 -2.40
N GLY A 54 43.90 24.70 -3.29
CA GLY A 54 44.40 23.33 -3.21
C GLY A 54 45.22 23.11 -1.93
N ALA A 55 44.73 22.18 -1.13
CA ALA A 55 45.51 21.50 -0.09
C ALA A 55 44.93 20.09 0.05
N THR A 56 45.82 19.11 0.06
CA THR A 56 45.57 17.72 0.41
C THR A 56 44.99 17.70 1.85
N VAL A 57 43.68 17.61 1.96
CA VAL A 57 43.00 17.44 3.27
C VAL A 57 43.06 15.94 3.61
N THR A 58 44.00 15.57 4.45
CA THR A 58 43.86 14.36 5.27
C THR A 58 42.80 14.66 6.33
N ASN A 59 41.53 14.34 6.03
CA ASN A 59 40.48 14.40 7.06
C ASN A 59 40.80 13.35 8.13
N PRO A 60 41.01 13.73 9.39
CA PRO A 60 40.98 12.77 10.47
C PRO A 60 39.55 12.21 10.51
N VAL A 61 39.39 10.90 10.30
CA VAL A 61 38.17 10.18 10.61
C VAL A 61 37.95 10.36 12.10
N THR A 62 37.17 11.34 12.49
CA THR A 62 36.67 11.46 13.87
C THR A 62 35.78 10.26 14.09
N GLN A 63 36.34 9.23 14.68
CA GLN A 63 35.59 8.08 15.17
C GLN A 63 34.58 8.63 16.18
N LEU A 64 33.28 8.57 15.86
CA LEU A 64 32.23 8.94 16.80
C LEU A 64 32.41 8.07 18.05
N PRO A 65 32.24 8.63 19.26
CA PRO A 65 32.36 7.85 20.49
C PRO A 65 31.45 6.63 20.41
N ALA A 66 32.00 5.45 20.61
CA ALA A 66 31.23 4.22 20.64
C ALA A 66 30.11 4.34 21.67
N GLY A 67 28.84 4.19 21.24
CA GLY A 67 27.69 4.12 22.12
C GLY A 67 26.89 5.42 22.34
N SER A 68 27.29 6.57 21.74
CA SER A 68 26.64 7.86 22.07
C SER A 68 25.48 8.28 21.17
N ILE A 69 25.22 7.59 20.04
CA ILE A 69 24.23 8.05 19.05
C ILE A 69 22.82 7.55 19.34
N LEU A 70 22.66 6.31 19.80
CA LEU A 70 21.35 5.69 20.01
C LEU A 70 20.86 5.75 21.46
N GLY A 71 21.72 6.10 22.41
CA GLY A 71 21.36 6.21 23.83
C GLY A 71 21.01 4.89 24.52
N PHE A 72 21.24 3.75 23.88
CA PHE A 72 20.99 2.43 24.43
C PHE A 72 22.00 1.39 23.93
N SER A 73 22.13 0.28 24.68
CA SER A 73 22.94 -0.87 24.27
C SER A 73 22.19 -1.77 23.30
N ALA A 74 22.91 -2.36 22.36
CA ALA A 74 22.32 -3.32 21.43
C ALA A 74 21.69 -4.52 22.17
N VAL A 75 20.52 -4.95 21.71
CA VAL A 75 19.88 -6.18 22.19
C VAL A 75 20.51 -7.37 21.45
N THR A 76 20.85 -8.41 22.19
CA THR A 76 21.39 -9.66 21.60
C THR A 76 20.33 -10.36 20.77
N LYS A 77 20.73 -10.91 19.61
CA LYS A 77 19.86 -11.75 18.79
C LYS A 77 19.34 -12.94 19.62
N SER A 78 18.07 -13.24 19.49
CA SER A 78 17.39 -14.32 20.22
C SER A 78 16.41 -15.05 19.32
N ILE A 79 16.19 -16.33 19.61
CA ILE A 79 15.13 -17.19 19.02
C ILE A 79 14.00 -17.44 20.04
N LEU A 80 14.03 -16.75 21.17
CA LEU A 80 12.98 -16.85 22.19
C LEU A 80 11.69 -16.21 21.69
N ASP A 81 10.57 -16.80 22.02
CA ASP A 81 9.24 -16.27 21.74
C ASP A 81 8.90 -15.13 22.71
N GLN A 82 9.66 -14.04 22.60
CA GLN A 82 9.48 -12.83 23.39
C GLN A 82 10.09 -11.61 22.71
N VAL A 83 9.52 -10.44 22.93
CA VAL A 83 10.10 -9.16 22.51
C VAL A 83 11.11 -8.70 23.56
N ALA A 84 12.40 -8.72 23.22
CA ALA A 84 13.46 -8.19 24.06
C ALA A 84 13.72 -6.71 23.73
N VAL A 85 13.83 -5.88 24.74
CA VAL A 85 14.10 -4.42 24.61
C VAL A 85 15.33 -4.01 25.42
N PRO A 86 16.04 -2.93 25.04
CA PRO A 86 17.18 -2.42 25.78
C PRO A 86 16.79 -1.94 27.17
N SER A 87 17.79 -1.82 28.06
CA SER A 87 17.58 -1.20 29.38
C SER A 87 17.01 0.21 29.25
N GLY A 88 16.01 0.54 30.07
CA GLY A 88 15.28 1.81 30.01
C GLY A 88 14.07 1.81 29.05
N TYR A 89 13.88 0.75 28.28
CA TYR A 89 12.69 0.56 27.43
C TYR A 89 11.75 -0.48 28.04
N THR A 90 10.47 -0.35 27.72
CA THR A 90 9.43 -1.33 28.08
C THR A 90 8.61 -1.68 26.86
N VAL A 91 8.11 -2.91 26.80
CA VAL A 91 7.16 -3.36 25.78
C VAL A 91 5.81 -3.64 26.41
N LYS A 92 4.75 -3.25 25.72
CA LYS A 92 3.37 -3.50 26.12
C LYS A 92 2.54 -3.91 24.91
N VAL A 93 1.84 -5.03 25.00
CA VAL A 93 0.82 -5.41 24.03
C VAL A 93 -0.41 -4.54 24.27
N LEU A 94 -0.83 -3.79 23.25
CA LEU A 94 -2.04 -2.95 23.33
C LEU A 94 -3.29 -3.74 22.95
N HIS A 95 -3.20 -4.54 21.92
CA HIS A 95 -4.24 -5.42 21.40
C HIS A 95 -3.60 -6.53 20.55
N ALA A 96 -4.38 -7.54 20.24
CA ALA A 96 -3.95 -8.67 19.42
C ALA A 96 -5.00 -8.98 18.33
N THR A 97 -4.60 -9.76 17.33
CA THR A 97 -5.52 -10.34 16.33
C THR A 97 -6.71 -11.01 17.01
N GLY A 98 -7.91 -10.67 16.60
CA GLY A 98 -9.15 -11.23 17.16
C GLY A 98 -9.72 -10.47 18.36
N ASP A 99 -8.97 -9.56 18.98
CA ASP A 99 -9.52 -8.71 20.04
C ASP A 99 -10.70 -7.88 19.52
N ARG A 100 -11.74 -7.76 20.33
CA ARG A 100 -12.99 -7.10 19.93
C ARG A 100 -12.92 -5.59 20.09
N LEU A 101 -13.48 -4.87 19.12
CA LEU A 101 -13.62 -3.40 19.20
C LEU A 101 -14.88 -2.98 19.97
N VAL A 102 -15.86 -3.88 20.09
CA VAL A 102 -17.15 -3.65 20.74
C VAL A 102 -17.51 -4.78 21.71
N SER A 103 -18.17 -4.46 22.80
CA SER A 103 -18.57 -5.44 23.82
C SER A 103 -19.75 -6.32 23.42
N SER A 104 -20.48 -5.94 22.35
CA SER A 104 -21.65 -6.70 21.85
C SER A 104 -21.31 -8.06 21.23
N ILE A 105 -20.03 -8.32 20.90
CA ILE A 105 -19.55 -9.64 20.49
C ILE A 105 -18.71 -10.27 21.59
N PRO A 106 -18.61 -11.63 21.64
CA PRO A 106 -17.79 -12.32 22.64
C PRO A 106 -16.31 -11.91 22.57
N ALA A 107 -15.62 -11.96 23.71
CA ALA A 107 -14.16 -11.90 23.70
C ALA A 107 -13.59 -13.04 22.83
N TYR A 108 -12.42 -12.80 22.25
CA TYR A 108 -11.76 -13.83 21.44
C TYR A 108 -11.38 -15.03 22.33
N SER A 109 -11.78 -16.23 21.90
CA SER A 109 -11.57 -17.45 22.67
C SER A 109 -10.21 -18.11 22.43
N ASN A 110 -9.45 -17.60 21.48
CA ASN A 110 -8.20 -18.19 20.99
C ASN A 110 -8.35 -19.60 20.40
N THR A 111 -9.53 -19.89 19.87
CA THR A 111 -9.84 -21.20 19.25
C THR A 111 -10.28 -21.10 17.80
N GLY A 112 -10.54 -19.89 17.30
CA GLY A 112 -11.11 -19.65 15.97
C GLY A 112 -12.57 -20.10 15.83
N ALA A 113 -13.23 -20.46 16.94
CA ALA A 113 -14.61 -20.97 16.94
C ALA A 113 -15.67 -19.88 17.02
N GLU A 114 -15.29 -18.62 16.95
CA GLU A 114 -16.19 -17.48 16.94
C GLU A 114 -17.19 -17.57 15.79
N THR A 115 -18.44 -17.23 16.05
CA THR A 115 -19.54 -17.28 15.08
C THR A 115 -19.83 -15.96 14.41
N ASP A 116 -19.18 -14.86 14.83
CA ASP A 116 -19.25 -13.58 14.17
C ASP A 116 -18.36 -13.56 12.92
N ASP A 117 -18.58 -12.58 12.04
CA ASP A 117 -17.89 -12.46 10.76
C ASP A 117 -16.54 -11.70 10.83
N TRP A 118 -16.05 -11.41 12.03
CA TRP A 118 -14.81 -10.68 12.32
C TRP A 118 -14.80 -9.20 11.91
N SER A 119 -15.89 -8.64 11.42
CA SER A 119 -15.98 -7.23 11.04
C SER A 119 -15.84 -6.24 12.22
N GLN A 120 -15.88 -6.75 13.46
CA GLN A 120 -15.76 -5.95 14.69
C GLN A 120 -14.56 -6.38 15.56
N ARG A 121 -13.58 -7.04 14.94
CA ARG A 121 -12.33 -7.49 15.61
C ARG A 121 -11.12 -6.88 14.94
N PHE A 122 -10.01 -6.75 15.69
CA PHE A 122 -8.72 -6.47 15.07
C PHE A 122 -8.37 -7.58 14.09
N GLY A 123 -7.88 -7.18 12.91
CA GLY A 123 -7.45 -8.08 11.86
C GLY A 123 -6.11 -8.75 12.16
N ASP A 124 -5.56 -9.40 11.16
CA ASP A 124 -4.28 -10.11 11.27
C ASP A 124 -3.18 -9.43 10.43
N HIS A 125 -1.94 -9.89 10.58
CA HIS A 125 -0.78 -9.30 9.92
C HIS A 125 -0.78 -7.78 10.13
N HIS A 126 -0.60 -7.38 11.41
CA HIS A 126 -0.48 -5.99 11.80
C HIS A 126 0.73 -5.37 11.12
N ASP A 127 0.51 -4.33 10.35
CA ASP A 127 1.54 -3.68 9.55
C ASP A 127 1.54 -2.17 9.78
N GLY A 128 1.60 -1.36 8.73
CA GLY A 128 1.67 0.08 8.83
C GLY A 128 0.69 0.66 9.82
N MET A 129 1.18 1.50 10.74
CA MET A 129 0.35 2.10 11.78
C MET A 129 0.84 3.49 12.16
N ASP A 130 -0.09 4.34 12.58
CA ASP A 130 0.24 5.65 13.13
C ASP A 130 -0.74 6.07 14.22
N ILE A 131 -0.26 6.92 15.14
CA ILE A 131 -1.02 7.45 16.26
C ILE A 131 -1.46 8.88 15.98
N PHE A 132 -2.74 9.17 16.26
CA PHE A 132 -3.37 10.48 16.09
C PHE A 132 -3.81 10.99 17.45
N TYR A 133 -3.11 11.98 17.98
CA TYR A 133 -3.46 12.57 19.27
C TYR A 133 -4.72 13.43 19.15
N VAL A 134 -5.50 13.44 20.23
CA VAL A 134 -6.80 14.10 20.31
C VAL A 134 -6.79 15.08 21.46
N ASP A 135 -7.11 16.35 21.20
CA ASP A 135 -7.24 17.38 22.23
C ASP A 135 -8.54 17.21 23.06
N SER A 136 -8.74 18.04 24.06
CA SER A 136 -9.93 18.01 24.91
C SER A 136 -11.24 18.31 24.17
N ASN A 137 -11.17 18.89 22.96
CA ASN A 137 -12.32 19.18 22.11
C ASN A 137 -12.58 18.09 21.06
N GLY A 138 -11.82 16.99 21.10
CA GLY A 138 -11.95 15.89 20.13
C GLY A 138 -11.29 16.16 18.78
N ARG A 139 -10.39 17.15 18.68
CA ARG A 139 -9.72 17.53 17.44
C ARG A 139 -8.33 16.93 17.35
N TYR A 140 -7.83 16.79 16.12
CA TYR A 140 -6.45 16.39 15.88
C TYR A 140 -5.47 17.34 16.57
N SER A 141 -4.47 16.78 17.25
CA SER A 141 -3.42 17.49 17.96
C SER A 141 -2.04 17.03 17.50
N ALA A 142 -1.08 17.94 17.46
CA ALA A 142 0.31 17.62 17.14
C ALA A 142 1.05 16.99 18.33
N THR A 143 0.50 17.07 19.53
CA THR A 143 1.14 16.63 20.78
C THR A 143 0.26 15.66 21.55
N ALA A 144 0.89 14.79 22.34
CA ALA A 144 0.18 13.85 23.20
C ALA A 144 -0.73 14.57 24.20
N THR A 145 -1.93 14.01 24.39
CA THR A 145 -2.93 14.44 25.37
C THR A 145 -3.35 13.23 26.21
N SER A 146 -4.54 13.25 26.82
CA SER A 146 -5.04 12.11 27.61
C SER A 146 -5.50 10.92 26.76
N LYS A 147 -5.73 11.10 25.46
CA LYS A 147 -6.13 10.04 24.55
C LYS A 147 -5.58 10.22 23.15
N ALA A 148 -5.56 9.13 22.41
CA ALA A 148 -5.18 9.11 21.00
C ALA A 148 -6.05 8.08 20.23
N VAL A 149 -5.92 8.08 18.93
CA VAL A 149 -6.47 7.05 18.04
C VAL A 149 -5.31 6.40 17.30
N LEU A 150 -5.26 5.08 17.33
CA LEU A 150 -4.34 4.28 16.52
C LEU A 150 -5.08 3.84 15.25
N ALA A 151 -4.54 4.20 14.09
CA ALA A 151 -4.94 3.62 12.82
C ALA A 151 -3.87 2.60 12.40
N MET A 152 -4.28 1.40 11.97
CA MET A 152 -3.37 0.29 11.71
C MET A 152 -3.88 -0.60 10.60
N ASN A 153 -2.99 -0.97 9.70
CA ASN A 153 -3.24 -1.90 8.60
C ASN A 153 -3.29 -3.35 9.08
N HIS A 154 -4.06 -4.16 8.34
CA HIS A 154 -4.14 -5.60 8.44
C HIS A 154 -3.94 -6.16 7.04
N GLU A 155 -2.74 -6.66 6.78
CA GLU A 155 -2.29 -6.96 5.43
C GLU A 155 -2.90 -8.24 4.87
N SER A 156 -2.90 -9.33 5.62
CA SER A 156 -3.14 -10.66 5.06
C SER A 156 -3.89 -11.60 5.99
N SER A 157 -4.55 -12.59 5.40
CA SER A 157 -5.12 -13.75 6.09
C SER A 157 -4.43 -15.07 5.70
N ALA A 158 -3.36 -15.00 4.89
CA ALA A 158 -2.81 -16.19 4.24
C ALA A 158 -2.31 -17.25 5.20
N ASP A 159 -1.84 -16.84 6.38
CA ASP A 159 -1.24 -17.71 7.39
C ASP A 159 -2.04 -17.77 8.72
N SER A 160 -3.29 -17.30 8.69
CA SER A 160 -4.11 -17.19 9.90
C SER A 160 -4.69 -18.53 10.33
N HIS A 161 -3.94 -19.28 11.11
CA HIS A 161 -4.43 -20.50 11.77
C HIS A 161 -5.57 -20.23 12.77
N LEU A 162 -5.66 -19.01 13.26
CA LEU A 162 -6.62 -18.60 14.30
C LEU A 162 -8.07 -18.61 13.80
N LEU A 163 -8.28 -18.42 12.49
CA LEU A 163 -9.62 -18.39 11.89
C LEU A 163 -10.19 -19.78 11.60
N HIS A 164 -9.34 -20.77 11.42
CA HIS A 164 -9.71 -22.06 10.85
C HIS A 164 -9.28 -23.23 11.73
N PRO A 165 -9.95 -23.45 12.87
CA PRO A 165 -9.56 -24.52 13.80
C PRO A 165 -9.68 -25.93 13.20
N ARG A 166 -10.43 -26.08 12.11
CA ARG A 166 -10.58 -27.33 11.35
C ARG A 166 -9.86 -27.30 10.00
N GLY A 167 -8.99 -26.31 9.77
CA GLY A 167 -8.36 -26.07 8.48
C GLY A 167 -9.22 -25.26 7.54
N GLN A 168 -8.60 -24.76 6.49
CA GLN A 168 -9.20 -23.93 5.47
C GLN A 168 -9.72 -24.79 4.31
N THR A 169 -10.91 -24.50 3.80
CA THR A 169 -11.45 -25.17 2.61
C THR A 169 -11.02 -24.46 1.32
N SER A 170 -10.90 -25.21 0.20
CA SER A 170 -10.29 -24.68 -1.03
C SER A 170 -11.26 -24.00 -1.99
N GLY A 171 -12.51 -24.45 -2.05
CA GLY A 171 -13.41 -24.05 -3.12
C GLY A 171 -12.90 -24.40 -4.53
N GLY A 172 -12.05 -25.42 -4.65
CA GLY A 172 -11.41 -25.81 -5.91
C GLY A 172 -10.19 -24.96 -6.30
N VAL A 173 -9.65 -24.15 -5.39
CA VAL A 173 -8.44 -23.34 -5.62
C VAL A 173 -7.20 -24.10 -5.15
N ASN A 174 -6.27 -24.35 -6.06
CA ASN A 174 -5.00 -24.99 -5.72
C ASN A 174 -4.09 -24.04 -4.89
N GLY A 175 -3.24 -24.64 -4.05
CA GLY A 175 -2.22 -23.91 -3.30
C GLY A 175 -2.68 -23.32 -1.97
N LYS A 176 -3.92 -23.56 -1.54
CA LYS A 176 -4.35 -23.22 -0.17
C LYS A 176 -3.57 -24.06 0.83
N LYS A 177 -3.00 -23.41 1.86
CA LYS A 177 -2.00 -24.02 2.73
C LYS A 177 -2.55 -24.59 4.02
N PHE A 178 -3.78 -24.26 4.42
CA PHE A 178 -4.35 -24.66 5.71
C PHE A 178 -5.25 -25.87 5.61
N THR A 179 -4.80 -26.90 4.90
CA THR A 179 -5.58 -28.07 4.59
C THR A 179 -5.41 -29.21 5.56
N GLN A 180 -4.63 -29.03 6.60
CA GLN A 180 -4.19 -30.12 7.44
C GLN A 180 -5.32 -30.75 8.27
N PHE A 181 -6.45 -30.06 8.45
CA PHE A 181 -7.49 -30.45 9.40
C PHE A 181 -8.92 -30.43 8.87
N GLY A 182 -9.17 -30.02 7.62
CA GLY A 182 -10.51 -29.85 7.07
C GLY A 182 -10.74 -30.56 5.74
N ASP A 183 -11.98 -30.52 5.26
CA ASP A 183 -12.34 -30.95 3.92
C ASP A 183 -11.75 -29.97 2.91
N TRP A 184 -10.64 -30.36 2.33
CA TRP A 184 -9.86 -29.46 1.50
C TRP A 184 -10.49 -29.19 0.14
N ASP A 185 -10.87 -30.22 -0.55
CA ASP A 185 -11.26 -30.10 -1.97
C ASP A 185 -12.78 -29.95 -2.12
N VAL A 186 -13.34 -28.89 -1.60
CA VAL A 186 -14.77 -28.59 -1.71
C VAL A 186 -15.06 -27.67 -2.89
N LYS A 187 -16.22 -27.84 -3.53
CA LYS A 187 -16.63 -27.01 -4.68
C LYS A 187 -16.97 -25.57 -4.29
N ALA A 188 -17.57 -25.40 -3.11
CA ALA A 188 -17.91 -24.10 -2.55
C ALA A 188 -17.41 -24.01 -1.11
N ARG A 189 -16.79 -22.88 -0.78
CA ARG A 189 -16.34 -22.60 0.59
C ARG A 189 -17.51 -22.18 1.47
N PRO A 190 -17.51 -22.49 2.78
CA PRO A 190 -18.47 -21.92 3.71
C PRO A 190 -18.41 -20.38 3.70
N GLY A 191 -19.57 -19.73 3.58
CA GLY A 191 -19.65 -18.28 3.50
C GLY A 191 -19.07 -17.56 4.72
N LEU A 192 -19.30 -18.09 5.93
CA LEU A 192 -18.74 -17.51 7.15
C LEU A 192 -17.19 -17.64 7.20
N GLU A 193 -16.64 -18.74 6.72
CA GLU A 193 -15.19 -18.92 6.60
C GLU A 193 -14.59 -17.82 5.70
N VAL A 194 -15.20 -17.62 4.53
CA VAL A 194 -14.77 -16.60 3.56
C VAL A 194 -14.94 -15.18 4.12
N LEU A 195 -16.05 -14.89 4.79
CA LEU A 195 -16.27 -13.56 5.39
C LEU A 195 -15.24 -13.24 6.46
N LYS A 196 -14.86 -14.20 7.30
CA LYS A 196 -13.80 -14.00 8.29
C LYS A 196 -12.47 -13.63 7.62
N GLU A 197 -12.09 -14.35 6.55
CA GLU A 197 -10.87 -14.04 5.80
C GLU A 197 -10.94 -12.64 5.16
N ILE A 198 -12.06 -12.30 4.53
CA ILE A 198 -12.26 -10.98 3.94
C ILE A 198 -12.13 -9.90 5.02
N ASN A 199 -12.86 -10.03 6.13
CA ASN A 199 -12.89 -9.02 7.18
C ASN A 199 -11.64 -8.98 8.06
N LEU A 200 -10.76 -9.97 7.94
CA LEU A 200 -9.46 -9.95 8.60
C LEU A 200 -8.55 -8.86 8.03
N HIS A 201 -8.71 -8.54 6.74
CA HIS A 201 -7.96 -7.51 6.03
C HIS A 201 -8.48 -6.10 6.32
N GLY A 202 -7.69 -5.11 5.89
CA GLY A 202 -8.07 -3.71 5.87
C GLY A 202 -7.44 -2.89 6.99
N ILE A 203 -8.21 -2.00 7.62
CA ILE A 203 -7.69 -1.05 8.60
C ILE A 203 -8.52 -1.12 9.88
N SER A 204 -7.86 -1.10 11.04
CA SER A 204 -8.49 -0.80 12.33
C SER A 204 -8.25 0.65 12.70
N VAL A 205 -9.27 1.29 13.25
CA VAL A 205 -9.16 2.57 13.95
C VAL A 205 -9.68 2.35 15.36
N ALA A 206 -8.83 2.58 16.37
CA ALA A 206 -9.18 2.31 17.76
C ALA A 206 -8.67 3.41 18.70
N GLU A 207 -9.52 3.84 19.63
CA GLU A 207 -9.11 4.78 20.69
C GLU A 207 -8.12 4.10 21.64
N VAL A 208 -7.04 4.80 21.93
CA VAL A 208 -5.97 4.37 22.85
C VAL A 208 -5.90 5.31 24.02
N SER A 209 -5.91 4.77 25.23
CA SER A 209 -5.67 5.52 26.45
C SER A 209 -4.18 5.82 26.62
N LEU A 210 -3.86 7.04 27.02
CA LEU A 210 -2.50 7.47 27.32
C LEU A 210 -2.37 7.72 28.82
N ASP A 211 -1.19 7.43 29.38
CA ASP A 211 -0.82 7.87 30.73
C ASP A 211 -0.44 9.36 30.76
N SER A 212 -0.13 9.88 31.94
CA SER A 212 0.26 11.27 32.13
C SER A 212 1.56 11.66 31.40
N THR A 213 2.33 10.68 30.91
CA THR A 213 3.55 10.89 30.10
C THR A 213 3.31 10.75 28.61
N GLY A 214 2.06 10.50 28.18
CA GLY A 214 1.67 10.30 26.78
C GLY A 214 1.95 8.90 26.24
N LYS A 215 2.23 7.91 27.09
CA LYS A 215 2.46 6.53 26.68
C LYS A 215 1.13 5.76 26.57
N PRO A 216 0.94 4.94 25.52
CA PRO A 216 -0.23 4.09 25.40
C PRO A 216 -0.33 3.07 26.53
N THR A 217 -1.53 2.95 27.12
CA THR A 217 -1.81 2.04 28.24
C THR A 217 -2.76 0.90 27.89
N GLY A 218 -3.46 0.99 26.79
CA GLY A 218 -4.41 0.01 26.26
C GLY A 218 -5.34 0.67 25.26
N TYR A 219 -6.19 -0.12 24.62
CA TYR A 219 -7.26 0.41 23.79
C TYR A 219 -8.61 0.41 24.54
N VAL A 220 -9.55 1.22 24.08
CA VAL A 220 -10.85 1.42 24.71
C VAL A 220 -11.91 0.66 23.91
N VAL A 221 -12.49 -0.40 24.48
CA VAL A 221 -13.64 -1.10 23.87
C VAL A 221 -14.87 -0.18 23.90
N ASP A 222 -15.72 -0.25 22.88
CA ASP A 222 -16.92 0.58 22.71
C ASP A 222 -16.66 2.09 22.54
N SER A 223 -15.45 2.51 22.23
CA SER A 223 -15.26 3.90 21.83
C SER A 223 -16.03 4.21 20.54
N PRO A 224 -16.70 5.37 20.45
CA PRO A 224 -17.39 5.79 19.22
C PRO A 224 -16.44 6.04 18.04
N LEU A 225 -15.13 6.11 18.28
CA LEU A 225 -14.11 6.23 17.25
C LEU A 225 -13.68 4.87 16.69
N ASN A 226 -13.96 3.77 17.41
CA ASN A 226 -13.57 2.43 16.98
C ASN A 226 -14.33 1.99 15.74
N ARG A 227 -13.60 1.50 14.75
CA ARG A 227 -14.18 0.88 13.56
C ARG A 227 -13.18 0.08 12.77
N ARG A 228 -13.71 -0.73 11.88
CA ARG A 228 -12.97 -1.42 10.83
C ARG A 228 -13.32 -0.83 9.47
N ILE A 229 -12.30 -0.68 8.66
CA ILE A 229 -12.40 -0.46 7.22
C ILE A 229 -11.93 -1.75 6.56
N THR A 230 -12.87 -2.56 6.08
CA THR A 230 -12.60 -3.88 5.50
C THR A 230 -12.86 -3.87 4.01
N PRO A 231 -12.55 -4.94 3.27
CA PRO A 231 -12.96 -5.06 1.86
C PRO A 231 -14.46 -4.90 1.61
N GLN A 232 -15.30 -4.89 2.65
CA GLN A 232 -16.74 -4.65 2.55
C GLN A 232 -17.14 -3.17 2.73
N THR A 233 -16.25 -2.32 3.21
CA THR A 233 -16.57 -0.91 3.51
C THR A 233 -16.73 -0.11 2.24
N LEU A 234 -17.78 0.69 2.12
CA LEU A 234 -17.99 1.61 1.01
C LEU A 234 -16.95 2.74 1.04
N ALA A 235 -16.28 2.98 -0.08
CA ALA A 235 -15.29 4.04 -0.28
C ALA A 235 -15.64 4.88 -1.51
N ASP A 236 -15.37 6.18 -1.45
CA ASP A 236 -15.46 7.05 -2.62
C ASP A 236 -14.20 6.91 -3.49
N VAL A 237 -14.36 7.06 -4.80
CA VAL A 237 -13.25 7.17 -5.75
C VAL A 237 -13.15 8.62 -6.20
N ARG A 238 -12.07 9.32 -5.84
CA ARG A 238 -11.88 10.75 -6.12
C ARG A 238 -10.57 11.05 -6.82
N GLY A 239 -10.51 12.19 -7.49
CA GLY A 239 -9.34 12.67 -8.23
C GLY A 239 -9.54 12.61 -9.74
N PRO A 240 -8.48 12.87 -10.55
CA PRO A 240 -8.61 13.11 -11.99
C PRO A 240 -9.11 11.91 -12.80
N ALA A 241 -8.97 10.68 -12.31
CA ALA A 241 -9.50 9.51 -12.98
C ALA A 241 -10.99 9.26 -12.68
N ALA A 242 -11.60 10.01 -11.75
CA ALA A 242 -12.96 9.74 -11.25
C ALA A 242 -13.87 10.97 -11.15
N HIS A 243 -13.43 12.19 -11.47
CA HIS A 243 -14.22 13.40 -11.25
C HIS A 243 -15.41 13.59 -12.23
N LEU A 244 -15.39 12.95 -13.38
CA LEU A 244 -16.46 13.00 -14.38
C LEU A 244 -16.95 11.60 -14.76
N ALA A 245 -18.25 11.44 -14.99
CA ALA A 245 -18.85 10.17 -15.38
C ALA A 245 -18.22 9.56 -16.64
N ALA A 246 -17.91 10.37 -17.66
CA ALA A 246 -17.26 9.92 -18.90
C ALA A 246 -15.82 9.39 -18.69
N ILE A 247 -15.19 9.77 -17.57
CA ILE A 247 -13.83 9.36 -17.23
C ILE A 247 -13.84 8.07 -16.40
N ARG A 248 -14.87 7.86 -15.59
CA ARG A 248 -15.02 6.75 -14.63
C ARG A 248 -15.27 5.38 -15.27
N ALA A 249 -15.29 5.24 -16.58
CA ALA A 249 -15.62 3.99 -17.26
C ALA A 249 -14.78 2.79 -16.77
N SER A 250 -13.52 3.02 -16.37
CA SER A 250 -12.65 1.98 -15.81
C SER A 250 -13.05 1.49 -14.42
N PHE A 251 -13.90 2.23 -13.69
CA PHE A 251 -14.38 1.90 -12.35
C PHE A 251 -15.82 1.37 -12.33
N VAL A 252 -16.51 1.36 -13.48
CA VAL A 252 -17.87 0.82 -13.60
C VAL A 252 -17.85 -0.67 -13.34
N THR A 253 -18.65 -1.11 -12.37
CA THR A 253 -18.87 -2.51 -12.01
C THR A 253 -20.36 -2.77 -11.81
N ARG A 254 -20.75 -4.02 -11.63
CA ARG A 254 -22.12 -4.38 -11.23
C ARG A 254 -22.49 -3.79 -9.88
N PHE A 255 -21.53 -3.57 -8.98
CA PHE A 255 -21.77 -2.94 -7.68
C PHE A 255 -22.07 -1.44 -7.81
N ASP A 256 -21.28 -0.71 -8.59
CA ASP A 256 -21.51 0.71 -8.91
C ASP A 256 -21.42 0.96 -10.41
N THR A 257 -22.57 1.11 -11.05
CA THR A 257 -22.69 1.38 -12.48
C THR A 257 -22.28 2.80 -12.86
N THR A 258 -22.02 3.66 -11.87
CA THR A 258 -21.52 5.02 -12.08
C THR A 258 -20.00 5.12 -11.97
N GLY A 259 -19.34 4.16 -11.32
CA GLY A 259 -17.91 4.16 -11.04
C GLY A 259 -17.45 5.25 -10.07
N ALA A 260 -18.36 5.82 -9.27
CA ALA A 260 -18.05 6.87 -8.30
C ALA A 260 -17.58 6.31 -6.94
N THR A 261 -17.98 5.08 -6.67
CA THR A 261 -17.67 4.37 -5.42
C THR A 261 -17.07 3.01 -5.70
N SER A 262 -16.42 2.47 -4.71
CA SER A 262 -15.89 1.11 -4.68
C SER A 262 -16.13 0.51 -3.31
N ARG A 263 -15.77 -0.75 -3.12
CA ARG A 263 -15.79 -1.36 -1.79
C ARG A 263 -14.38 -1.69 -1.34
N GLY A 264 -14.13 -1.24 -0.13
CA GLY A 264 -13.02 -1.65 0.67
C GLY A 264 -11.68 -1.19 0.26
N THR A 265 -10.84 -1.78 0.99
CA THR A 265 -9.40 -1.80 0.86
C THR A 265 -8.93 -3.22 1.15
N LEU A 266 -7.79 -3.57 0.62
CA LEU A 266 -7.30 -4.95 0.66
C LEU A 266 -5.79 -4.96 0.61
N ASN A 267 -5.18 -5.90 1.36
CA ASN A 267 -3.74 -6.08 1.43
C ASN A 267 -3.02 -4.75 1.69
N ASN A 268 -3.39 -4.13 2.81
CA ASN A 268 -2.80 -2.88 3.25
C ASN A 268 -1.50 -3.19 3.99
N CYS A 269 -0.37 -2.87 3.37
CA CYS A 269 0.95 -3.05 3.94
C CYS A 269 1.40 -1.77 4.67
N GLY A 270 2.27 -0.97 4.07
CA GLY A 270 2.71 0.27 4.66
C GLY A 270 1.64 1.37 4.70
N HIS A 271 1.98 2.51 5.23
CA HIS A 271 1.03 3.61 5.44
C HIS A 271 1.61 4.97 5.08
N GLY A 272 0.78 5.98 5.25
CA GLY A 272 1.17 7.38 5.27
C GLY A 272 0.35 8.20 6.25
N LYS A 273 0.94 9.28 6.74
CA LYS A 273 0.25 10.27 7.57
C LYS A 273 0.30 11.62 6.88
N THR A 274 -0.85 12.27 6.81
CA THR A 274 -0.95 13.57 6.16
C THR A 274 -0.77 14.72 7.14
N PRO A 275 -0.29 15.89 6.68
CA PRO A 275 -0.19 17.07 7.54
C PRO A 275 -1.54 17.55 8.09
N TRP A 276 -2.66 17.17 7.46
CA TRP A 276 -4.01 17.54 7.90
C TRP A 276 -4.69 16.46 8.75
N GLY A 277 -3.95 15.45 9.20
CA GLY A 277 -4.41 14.50 10.23
C GLY A 277 -5.20 13.31 9.69
N THR A 278 -5.06 12.93 8.43
CA THR A 278 -5.60 11.69 7.90
C THR A 278 -4.53 10.61 7.75
N TYR A 279 -4.98 9.37 7.64
CA TYR A 279 -4.20 8.17 7.46
C TYR A 279 -4.36 7.62 6.05
N PHE A 280 -3.27 7.17 5.44
CA PHE A 280 -3.32 6.35 4.23
C PHE A 280 -3.10 4.88 4.57
N GLY A 281 -4.06 4.03 4.18
CA GLY A 281 -3.82 2.61 4.02
C GLY A 281 -3.39 2.35 2.58
N CYS A 282 -2.21 1.80 2.40
CA CYS A 282 -1.63 1.59 1.09
C CYS A 282 -1.98 0.20 0.57
N GLU A 283 -2.64 0.09 -0.60
CA GLU A 283 -3.07 -1.18 -1.19
C GLU A 283 -1.93 -1.78 -2.02
N GLU A 284 -1.33 -2.85 -1.54
CA GLU A 284 -0.12 -3.45 -2.12
C GLU A 284 -0.43 -4.68 -2.99
N ASN A 285 -0.54 -5.88 -2.43
CA ASN A 285 -0.64 -7.16 -3.15
C ASN A 285 -2.10 -7.57 -3.48
N TRP A 286 -2.96 -6.60 -3.73
CA TRP A 286 -4.39 -6.77 -4.00
C TRP A 286 -4.73 -7.68 -5.21
N ALA A 287 -3.81 -7.84 -6.16
CA ALA A 287 -4.09 -8.54 -7.43
C ALA A 287 -4.35 -10.05 -7.26
N VAL A 288 -3.76 -10.68 -6.23
CA VAL A 288 -3.86 -12.14 -5.99
C VAL A 288 -5.22 -12.61 -5.48
N TYR A 289 -6.06 -11.70 -5.04
CA TYR A 289 -7.35 -12.05 -4.45
C TYR A 289 -8.45 -12.27 -5.48
N PHE A 290 -8.22 -11.83 -6.72
CA PHE A 290 -9.19 -11.97 -7.81
C PHE A 290 -9.04 -13.29 -8.53
N ASN A 291 -10.18 -13.90 -8.85
CA ASN A 291 -10.26 -15.07 -9.72
C ASN A 291 -10.67 -14.67 -11.13
N MET A 292 -9.92 -15.15 -12.11
CA MET A 292 -10.33 -15.12 -13.50
C MET A 292 -10.29 -16.54 -14.06
N PRO A 293 -11.43 -17.13 -14.42
CA PRO A 293 -11.46 -18.46 -15.04
C PRO A 293 -10.59 -18.54 -16.29
N ALA A 294 -9.90 -19.65 -16.49
CA ALA A 294 -8.92 -19.85 -17.56
C ALA A 294 -9.45 -19.58 -18.98
N ASN A 295 -10.73 -19.83 -19.22
CA ASN A 295 -11.38 -19.66 -20.51
C ASN A 295 -12.15 -18.34 -20.66
N SER A 296 -11.89 -17.36 -19.77
CA SER A 296 -12.56 -16.07 -19.84
C SER A 296 -12.08 -15.26 -21.02
N THR A 297 -13.00 -14.85 -21.88
CA THR A 297 -12.74 -13.89 -22.95
C THR A 297 -12.86 -12.48 -22.38
N LEU A 298 -11.84 -11.66 -22.55
CA LEU A 298 -11.86 -10.25 -22.17
C LEU A 298 -12.15 -9.40 -23.41
N PRO A 299 -13.11 -8.48 -23.30
CA PRO A 299 -13.58 -7.73 -24.48
C PRO A 299 -12.70 -6.52 -24.84
N ASP A 300 -11.78 -6.10 -23.97
CA ASP A 300 -11.09 -4.81 -24.06
C ASP A 300 -9.58 -4.98 -23.87
N ALA A 301 -8.81 -4.44 -24.81
CA ALA A 301 -7.35 -4.45 -24.76
C ALA A 301 -6.78 -3.78 -23.51
N LYS A 302 -7.43 -2.74 -22.97
CA LYS A 302 -7.01 -2.08 -21.72
C LYS A 302 -7.17 -2.99 -20.51
N ILE A 303 -8.27 -3.75 -20.45
CA ILE A 303 -8.49 -4.74 -19.37
C ILE A 303 -7.46 -5.85 -19.47
N ILE A 304 -7.19 -6.37 -20.68
CA ILE A 304 -6.20 -7.42 -20.90
C ILE A 304 -4.81 -6.94 -20.46
N ALA A 305 -4.39 -5.77 -20.94
CA ALA A 305 -3.10 -5.19 -20.60
C ALA A 305 -2.96 -4.93 -19.09
N SER A 306 -3.99 -4.37 -18.47
CA SER A 306 -4.03 -4.14 -17.03
C SER A 306 -3.85 -5.43 -16.26
N ARG A 307 -4.62 -6.45 -16.56
CA ARG A 307 -4.53 -7.73 -15.83
C ARG A 307 -3.16 -8.37 -15.98
N LYS A 308 -2.62 -8.40 -17.18
CA LYS A 308 -1.31 -8.95 -17.45
C LYS A 308 -0.22 -8.17 -16.70
N ARG A 309 -0.25 -6.83 -16.80
CA ARG A 309 0.78 -5.97 -16.20
C ARG A 309 0.72 -5.90 -14.67
N TYR A 310 -0.43 -6.22 -14.07
CA TYR A 310 -0.62 -6.20 -12.61
C TYR A 310 -0.72 -7.59 -11.96
N GLY A 311 -0.57 -8.66 -12.76
CA GLY A 311 -0.60 -10.02 -12.23
C GLY A 311 -1.98 -10.51 -11.79
N VAL A 312 -3.06 -9.88 -12.26
CA VAL A 312 -4.42 -10.37 -11.99
C VAL A 312 -4.67 -11.59 -12.83
N SER A 313 -4.59 -12.76 -12.24
CA SER A 313 -4.81 -14.08 -12.82
C SER A 313 -3.66 -14.64 -13.68
N ASN A 314 -3.16 -15.79 -13.25
CA ASN A 314 -2.18 -16.59 -13.99
C ASN A 314 -2.71 -17.12 -15.33
N ALA A 315 -4.04 -17.28 -15.48
CA ALA A 315 -4.64 -17.78 -16.71
C ALA A 315 -4.43 -16.86 -17.93
N VAL A 316 -4.23 -15.56 -17.70
CA VAL A 316 -3.89 -14.60 -18.76
C VAL A 316 -2.39 -14.57 -19.04
N LEU A 317 -1.57 -14.92 -18.04
CA LEU A 317 -0.11 -14.91 -18.12
C LEU A 317 0.48 -16.22 -18.67
N SER A 318 -0.25 -17.34 -18.53
CA SER A 318 0.19 -18.66 -18.96
C SER A 318 -0.96 -19.46 -19.54
N SER A 319 -0.79 -19.95 -20.78
CA SER A 319 -1.76 -20.87 -21.41
C SER A 319 -1.84 -22.23 -20.72
N THR A 320 -0.93 -22.51 -19.79
CA THR A 320 -0.85 -23.77 -19.03
C THR A 320 -1.41 -23.64 -17.61
N ALA A 321 -1.83 -22.45 -17.17
CA ALA A 321 -2.45 -22.28 -15.86
C ALA A 321 -3.82 -22.96 -15.83
N THR A 322 -3.92 -24.06 -15.10
CA THR A 322 -5.14 -24.85 -14.98
C THR A 322 -6.11 -24.35 -13.92
N VAL A 323 -5.68 -23.39 -13.08
CA VAL A 323 -6.46 -22.91 -11.93
C VAL A 323 -6.34 -21.39 -11.84
N GLY A 324 -7.47 -20.72 -11.64
CA GLY A 324 -7.51 -19.29 -11.36
C GLY A 324 -6.77 -18.95 -10.06
N SER A 325 -6.10 -17.82 -10.06
CA SER A 325 -5.62 -17.18 -8.81
C SER A 325 -6.82 -16.77 -7.96
N GLY A 326 -6.58 -16.33 -6.76
CA GLY A 326 -7.60 -15.90 -5.83
C GLY A 326 -7.75 -16.84 -4.65
N GLN A 327 -8.51 -16.39 -3.69
CA GLN A 327 -8.65 -17.08 -2.40
C GLN A 327 -9.88 -18.03 -2.37
N GLY A 328 -10.57 -18.22 -3.51
CA GLY A 328 -11.84 -18.95 -3.54
C GLY A 328 -12.99 -18.15 -2.90
N TRP A 329 -12.83 -16.85 -2.70
CA TRP A 329 -13.82 -16.00 -2.06
C TRP A 329 -15.10 -15.81 -2.87
N TYR A 330 -15.07 -16.16 -4.16
CA TYR A 330 -16.23 -16.11 -5.06
C TYR A 330 -17.11 -17.35 -4.99
N THR A 331 -16.73 -18.39 -4.23
CA THR A 331 -17.38 -19.71 -4.27
C THR A 331 -18.54 -19.94 -3.32
N PRO A 332 -18.75 -19.21 -2.19
CA PRO A 332 -19.83 -19.46 -1.27
C PRO A 332 -21.22 -19.49 -1.95
N THR A 333 -22.05 -20.45 -1.51
CA THR A 333 -23.46 -20.63 -1.96
C THR A 333 -24.43 -20.83 -0.81
N ASP A 334 -23.93 -20.91 0.42
CA ASP A 334 -24.67 -21.14 1.66
C ASP A 334 -25.09 -19.86 2.38
N MET A 335 -24.70 -18.70 1.84
CA MET A 335 -25.06 -17.38 2.33
C MET A 335 -25.46 -16.46 1.17
N GLU A 336 -26.33 -15.48 1.47
CA GLU A 336 -26.68 -14.44 0.49
C GLU A 336 -25.44 -13.64 0.07
N ASP A 337 -25.35 -13.35 -1.22
CA ASP A 337 -24.32 -12.52 -1.82
C ASP A 337 -24.70 -11.02 -1.74
N THR A 338 -25.09 -10.57 -0.53
CA THR A 338 -25.49 -9.19 -0.28
C THR A 338 -24.39 -8.24 -0.72
N ASP A 339 -24.74 -7.22 -1.50
CA ASP A 339 -23.80 -6.25 -2.07
C ASP A 339 -22.62 -6.91 -2.83
N ALA A 340 -22.84 -8.09 -3.40
CA ALA A 340 -21.85 -8.83 -4.15
C ALA A 340 -20.56 -9.15 -3.36
N ARG A 341 -20.69 -9.39 -2.04
CA ARG A 341 -19.54 -9.64 -1.16
C ARG A 341 -18.71 -10.85 -1.54
N PHE A 342 -19.28 -11.80 -2.29
CA PHE A 342 -18.59 -12.98 -2.82
C PHE A 342 -18.37 -12.88 -4.33
N SER A 343 -19.40 -12.59 -5.12
CA SER A 343 -19.32 -12.63 -6.59
C SER A 343 -18.32 -11.63 -7.18
N ARG A 344 -18.03 -10.52 -6.51
CA ARG A 344 -17.06 -9.51 -6.97
C ARG A 344 -15.62 -10.03 -7.13
N TRP A 345 -15.28 -11.11 -6.47
CA TRP A 345 -13.95 -11.71 -6.56
C TRP A 345 -13.76 -12.57 -7.82
N ASN A 346 -14.85 -12.84 -8.57
CA ASN A 346 -14.78 -13.42 -9.89
C ASN A 346 -14.87 -12.30 -10.93
N VAL A 347 -13.75 -12.03 -11.60
CA VAL A 347 -13.62 -10.90 -12.52
C VAL A 347 -13.75 -11.28 -13.99
N ALA A 348 -14.41 -12.41 -14.29
CA ALA A 348 -14.76 -12.79 -15.64
C ALA A 348 -15.72 -11.77 -16.27
N ALA A 349 -15.60 -11.58 -17.59
CA ALA A 349 -16.55 -10.80 -18.36
C ALA A 349 -17.74 -11.71 -18.72
N THR A 350 -18.81 -11.66 -17.96
CA THR A 350 -20.00 -12.51 -18.13
C THR A 350 -21.20 -11.77 -18.71
N GLY A 351 -21.23 -10.44 -18.56
CA GLY A 351 -22.28 -9.58 -19.11
C GLY A 351 -21.86 -8.87 -20.39
N ALA A 352 -22.80 -8.21 -21.06
CA ALA A 352 -22.53 -7.42 -22.26
C ALA A 352 -21.68 -6.17 -21.94
N THR A 353 -21.85 -5.60 -20.75
CA THR A 353 -21.13 -4.40 -20.29
C THR A 353 -20.52 -4.60 -18.91
N ALA A 354 -19.57 -3.74 -18.52
CA ALA A 354 -18.95 -3.75 -17.21
C ALA A 354 -19.95 -3.48 -16.06
N ALA A 355 -21.08 -2.84 -16.34
CA ALA A 355 -22.16 -2.63 -15.38
C ALA A 355 -22.94 -3.92 -15.01
N GLN A 356 -22.66 -5.03 -15.69
CA GLN A 356 -23.34 -6.31 -15.47
C GLN A 356 -22.46 -7.37 -14.81
N ASP A 357 -21.17 -7.08 -14.63
CA ASP A 357 -20.21 -7.99 -14.00
C ASP A 357 -19.09 -7.22 -13.25
N PHE A 358 -18.06 -7.92 -12.83
CA PHE A 358 -16.96 -7.38 -12.06
C PHE A 358 -15.63 -7.34 -12.84
N ARG A 359 -15.68 -7.30 -14.19
CA ARG A 359 -14.46 -7.23 -15.02
C ARG A 359 -13.56 -6.05 -14.69
N ASN A 360 -14.10 -4.95 -14.18
CA ASN A 360 -13.35 -3.77 -13.76
C ASN A 360 -13.04 -3.71 -12.25
N GLU A 361 -13.51 -4.67 -11.45
CA GLU A 361 -13.28 -4.66 -10.01
C GLU A 361 -11.81 -4.48 -9.63
N PRO A 362 -10.84 -5.14 -10.30
CA PRO A 362 -9.42 -4.92 -10.03
C PRO A 362 -8.94 -3.49 -10.25
N HIS A 363 -9.63 -2.69 -11.07
CA HIS A 363 -9.27 -1.29 -11.29
C HIS A 363 -9.65 -0.39 -10.12
N THR A 364 -10.47 -0.87 -9.19
CA THR A 364 -10.84 -0.14 -7.98
C THR A 364 -9.83 -0.32 -6.83
N PHE A 365 -8.80 -1.13 -7.03
CA PHE A 365 -7.73 -1.41 -6.06
C PHE A 365 -6.35 -0.96 -6.57
N GLY A 366 -5.39 -0.86 -5.66
CA GLY A 366 -4.04 -0.39 -5.94
C GLY A 366 -3.87 1.11 -5.75
N TYR A 367 -4.59 1.69 -4.79
CA TYR A 367 -4.55 3.12 -4.45
C TYR A 367 -4.15 3.34 -3.00
N ASN A 368 -3.79 4.58 -2.67
CA ASN A 368 -3.81 5.04 -1.30
C ASN A 368 -5.26 5.31 -0.89
N LEU A 369 -5.75 4.60 0.13
CA LEU A 369 -7.04 4.83 0.77
C LEU A 369 -6.88 5.83 1.90
N GLU A 370 -7.42 7.03 1.74
CA GLU A 370 -7.41 8.03 2.81
C GLU A 370 -8.55 7.80 3.79
N VAL A 371 -8.20 7.75 5.07
CA VAL A 371 -9.13 7.56 6.20
C VAL A 371 -8.95 8.72 7.17
N ASP A 372 -10.06 9.30 7.64
CA ASP A 372 -10.03 10.26 8.74
C ASP A 372 -10.17 9.50 10.08
N PRO A 373 -9.13 9.34 10.88
CA PRO A 373 -9.20 8.55 12.11
C PRO A 373 -10.16 9.12 13.15
N LEU A 374 -10.38 10.41 13.13
CA LEU A 374 -11.18 11.13 14.14
C LEU A 374 -12.64 11.34 13.74
N ASN A 375 -13.00 11.09 12.48
CA ASN A 375 -14.38 11.21 12.00
C ASN A 375 -14.92 9.85 11.54
N PRO A 376 -15.61 9.10 12.42
CA PRO A 376 -16.15 7.79 12.08
C PRO A 376 -17.25 7.82 11.00
N ASN A 377 -17.84 8.99 10.74
CA ASN A 377 -18.86 9.19 9.71
C ASN A 377 -18.27 9.55 8.34
N ALA A 378 -16.99 9.91 8.28
CA ALA A 378 -16.31 10.18 7.02
C ALA A 378 -16.11 8.88 6.24
N ARG A 379 -16.60 8.85 4.99
CA ARG A 379 -16.34 7.74 4.08
C ARG A 379 -14.87 7.76 3.66
N PRO A 380 -14.17 6.61 3.65
CA PRO A 380 -12.81 6.53 3.11
C PRO A 380 -12.76 6.90 1.63
N VAL A 381 -11.63 7.41 1.17
CA VAL A 381 -11.45 7.91 -0.20
C VAL A 381 -10.25 7.28 -0.88
N LYS A 382 -10.44 6.66 -2.04
CA LYS A 382 -9.36 6.22 -2.92
C LYS A 382 -8.85 7.38 -3.77
N ARG A 383 -7.56 7.71 -3.64
CA ARG A 383 -6.94 8.91 -4.23
C ARG A 383 -6.30 8.62 -5.58
N THR A 384 -7.06 8.76 -6.67
CA THR A 384 -6.62 8.38 -8.02
C THR A 384 -5.49 9.24 -8.57
N ALA A 385 -5.30 10.47 -8.10
CA ALA A 385 -4.20 11.34 -8.54
C ALA A 385 -2.81 10.79 -8.19
N MET A 386 -2.73 9.94 -7.15
CA MET A 386 -1.49 9.32 -6.70
C MET A 386 -1.09 8.09 -7.52
N GLY A 387 -1.87 7.75 -8.55
CA GLY A 387 -1.63 6.60 -9.42
C GLY A 387 -2.12 5.28 -8.85
N ARG A 388 -2.07 4.23 -9.68
CA ARG A 388 -2.48 2.87 -9.35
C ARG A 388 -1.32 1.89 -9.53
N PHE A 389 -0.89 1.26 -8.44
CA PHE A 389 0.17 0.24 -8.42
C PHE A 389 0.11 -0.54 -7.09
N ALA A 390 1.11 -1.34 -6.75
CA ALA A 390 1.24 -1.97 -5.44
C ALA A 390 1.84 -0.95 -4.46
N HIS A 391 0.98 -0.15 -3.84
CA HIS A 391 1.43 0.88 -2.89
C HIS A 391 1.91 0.23 -1.59
N GLU A 392 3.22 0.36 -1.33
CA GLU A 392 3.79 -0.06 -0.06
C GLU A 392 3.57 1.02 1.01
N ALA A 393 4.02 2.25 0.73
CA ALA A 393 3.83 3.39 1.62
C ALA A 393 3.61 4.68 0.82
N ALA A 394 3.12 5.73 1.50
CA ALA A 394 2.97 7.08 0.93
C ALA A 394 3.49 8.12 1.91
N VAL A 395 4.79 8.41 1.85
CA VAL A 395 5.48 9.27 2.82
C VAL A 395 5.45 10.72 2.39
N CYS A 396 4.89 11.59 3.24
CA CYS A 396 4.86 13.03 2.99
C CYS A 396 6.26 13.66 3.21
N GLY A 397 6.71 14.46 2.25
CA GLY A 397 7.87 15.34 2.42
C GLY A 397 7.61 16.39 3.50
N ILE A 398 8.66 17.16 3.88
CA ILE A 398 8.52 18.20 4.88
C ILE A 398 7.53 19.26 4.40
N PRO A 399 6.41 19.50 5.11
CA PRO A 399 5.45 20.53 4.72
C PRO A 399 6.05 21.92 4.90
N VAL A 400 6.08 22.71 3.82
CA VAL A 400 6.54 24.10 3.83
C VAL A 400 5.38 25.00 3.45
N VAL A 401 5.07 25.97 4.29
CA VAL A 401 3.98 26.93 4.08
C VAL A 401 4.11 27.64 2.72
N GLY A 402 3.02 27.65 1.95
CA GLY A 402 3.00 28.27 0.63
C GLY A 402 3.73 27.50 -0.47
N LYS A 403 4.15 26.24 -0.21
CA LYS A 403 4.72 25.33 -1.21
C LYS A 403 3.83 24.11 -1.42
N PRO A 404 3.82 23.52 -2.63
CA PRO A 404 3.17 22.23 -2.84
C PRO A 404 3.74 21.15 -1.92
N LEU A 405 2.90 20.22 -1.52
CA LEU A 405 3.32 19.02 -0.81
C LEU A 405 3.79 17.96 -1.80
N ALA A 406 4.75 17.13 -1.36
CA ALA A 406 5.20 15.99 -2.13
C ALA A 406 5.00 14.70 -1.31
N PHE A 407 4.52 13.65 -1.98
CA PHE A 407 4.41 12.30 -1.41
C PHE A 407 5.28 11.36 -2.22
N TYR A 408 6.05 10.52 -1.53
CA TYR A 408 6.96 9.54 -2.12
C TYR A 408 6.43 8.14 -1.86
N MET A 409 6.45 7.29 -2.89
CA MET A 409 5.76 6.00 -2.89
C MET A 409 6.60 4.95 -3.60
N GLY A 410 6.70 3.76 -3.01
CA GLY A 410 7.26 2.58 -3.64
C GLY A 410 6.16 1.70 -4.24
N CYS A 411 6.45 1.04 -5.36
CA CYS A 411 5.63 -0.03 -5.90
C CYS A 411 6.28 -1.35 -5.57
N ASP A 412 5.86 -2.00 -4.49
CA ASP A 412 6.52 -3.22 -4.03
C ASP A 412 6.21 -4.42 -4.92
N SER A 413 7.10 -4.63 -5.83
CA SER A 413 7.23 -5.85 -6.65
C SER A 413 8.58 -5.80 -7.34
N ARG A 414 9.10 -6.96 -7.75
CA ARG A 414 10.36 -7.03 -8.50
C ARG A 414 10.26 -6.27 -9.81
N ASN A 415 11.31 -5.50 -10.12
CA ASN A 415 11.41 -4.68 -11.33
C ASN A 415 10.39 -3.53 -11.41
N GLU A 416 9.77 -3.12 -10.31
CA GLU A 416 8.84 -2.00 -10.28
C GLU A 416 9.53 -0.68 -9.92
N TYR A 417 8.76 0.39 -9.72
CA TYR A 417 9.25 1.75 -9.79
C TYR A 417 9.02 2.53 -8.49
N ILE A 418 9.80 3.61 -8.33
CA ILE A 418 9.58 4.64 -7.29
C ILE A 418 8.80 5.79 -7.92
N TYR A 419 7.76 6.26 -7.23
CA TYR A 419 6.89 7.34 -7.66
C TYR A 419 6.92 8.54 -6.71
N LYS A 420 6.56 9.70 -7.24
CA LYS A 420 6.35 10.92 -6.46
C LYS A 420 5.08 11.62 -6.93
N PHE A 421 4.21 11.97 -6.00
CA PHE A 421 3.07 12.84 -6.26
C PHE A 421 3.33 14.23 -5.69
N VAL A 422 3.01 15.29 -6.45
CA VAL A 422 3.14 16.68 -6.03
C VAL A 422 1.78 17.35 -6.17
N THR A 423 1.29 17.95 -5.09
CA THR A 423 -0.02 18.63 -5.07
C THR A 423 -0.03 19.89 -5.93
N THR A 424 -1.17 20.23 -6.54
CA THR A 424 -1.37 21.54 -7.16
C THR A 424 -1.54 22.63 -6.09
N ALA A 425 -2.32 22.32 -5.05
CA ALA A 425 -2.53 23.23 -3.93
C ALA A 425 -1.25 23.37 -3.08
N VAL A 426 -1.01 24.57 -2.57
CA VAL A 426 0.10 24.85 -1.66
C VAL A 426 -0.33 24.66 -0.21
N TRP A 427 0.59 24.18 0.63
CA TRP A 427 0.32 23.92 2.04
C TRP A 427 -0.06 25.17 2.80
N ASP A 428 -1.20 25.11 3.48
CA ASP A 428 -1.70 26.10 4.41
C ASP A 428 -1.86 25.46 5.80
N PRO A 429 -1.18 25.95 6.85
CA PRO A 429 -1.34 25.45 8.20
C PRO A 429 -2.78 25.53 8.75
N ALA A 430 -3.65 26.37 8.18
CA ALA A 430 -5.06 26.43 8.53
C ALA A 430 -5.81 25.11 8.22
N ASP A 431 -5.28 24.29 7.32
CA ASP A 431 -5.84 22.99 6.98
C ASP A 431 -5.42 21.86 7.96
N PHE A 432 -4.58 22.17 8.96
CA PHE A 432 -4.22 21.22 10.01
C PHE A 432 -5.49 20.71 10.74
N GLY A 433 -5.64 19.39 10.81
CA GLY A 433 -6.85 18.76 11.37
C GLY A 433 -8.10 18.85 10.47
N GLY A 434 -7.94 19.21 9.20
CA GLY A 434 -9.04 19.40 8.24
C GLY A 434 -9.64 18.10 7.67
N GLY A 435 -9.10 16.93 8.03
CA GLY A 435 -9.63 15.62 7.64
C GLY A 435 -9.77 15.44 6.12
N ILE A 436 -10.79 14.67 5.69
CA ILE A 436 -11.02 14.37 4.27
C ILE A 436 -11.25 15.63 3.42
N ALA A 437 -11.81 16.71 3.99
CA ALA A 437 -12.04 17.95 3.23
C ALA A 437 -10.72 18.62 2.83
N ALA A 438 -9.72 18.62 3.73
CA ALA A 438 -8.36 19.06 3.37
C ALA A 438 -7.73 18.07 2.37
N GLY A 439 -7.95 16.77 2.53
CA GLY A 439 -7.52 15.76 1.56
C GLY A 439 -8.05 16.05 0.15
N ASP A 440 -9.29 16.48 0.00
CA ASP A 440 -9.86 16.85 -1.30
C ASP A 440 -9.14 18.05 -1.94
N LYS A 441 -8.73 19.03 -1.13
CA LYS A 441 -7.96 20.19 -1.61
C LYS A 441 -6.59 19.78 -2.16
N TYR A 442 -5.91 18.84 -1.49
CA TYR A 442 -4.52 18.50 -1.82
C TYR A 442 -4.37 17.30 -2.74
N LEU A 443 -5.32 16.35 -2.73
CA LEU A 443 -5.16 15.05 -3.37
C LEU A 443 -6.09 14.81 -4.57
N ASN A 444 -7.04 15.73 -4.85
CA ASN A 444 -7.87 15.60 -6.03
C ASN A 444 -7.17 16.13 -7.29
N GLU A 445 -6.13 16.97 -7.14
CA GLU A 445 -5.35 17.52 -8.24
C GLU A 445 -3.86 17.56 -7.90
N GLY A 446 -3.03 17.22 -8.89
CA GLY A 446 -1.58 17.21 -8.74
C GLY A 446 -0.89 16.56 -9.92
N LYS A 447 0.41 16.39 -9.78
CA LYS A 447 1.28 15.79 -10.78
C LYS A 447 1.92 14.53 -10.23
N LEU A 448 1.78 13.44 -10.97
CA LEU A 448 2.42 12.17 -10.66
C LEU A 448 3.70 12.03 -11.49
N TYR A 449 4.77 11.60 -10.84
CA TYR A 449 6.08 11.39 -11.44
C TYR A 449 6.59 9.99 -11.15
N VAL A 450 7.46 9.51 -12.02
CA VAL A 450 8.24 8.27 -11.82
C VAL A 450 9.74 8.59 -11.85
N ALA A 451 10.53 7.86 -11.07
CA ALA A 451 11.97 8.05 -10.98
C ALA A 451 12.70 7.41 -12.16
N LYS A 452 13.70 8.12 -12.68
CA LYS A 452 14.71 7.59 -13.61
C LYS A 452 16.09 7.95 -13.11
N PHE A 453 16.95 6.96 -12.95
CA PHE A 453 18.34 7.14 -12.51
C PHE A 453 19.31 6.98 -13.66
N ASN A 454 20.37 7.77 -13.66
CA ASN A 454 21.42 7.78 -14.66
C ASN A 454 22.74 7.23 -14.09
N SER A 455 23.58 6.64 -14.94
CA SER A 455 24.88 6.10 -14.53
C SER A 455 25.88 7.16 -14.04
N ASP A 456 25.56 8.45 -14.23
CA ASP A 456 26.36 9.56 -13.69
C ASP A 456 26.02 9.95 -12.25
N GLY A 457 25.16 9.17 -11.57
CA GLY A 457 24.71 9.43 -10.21
C GLY A 457 23.62 10.50 -10.12
N THR A 458 23.17 11.06 -11.25
CA THR A 458 22.00 11.94 -11.30
C THR A 458 20.72 11.15 -11.47
N GLY A 459 19.61 11.82 -11.25
CA GLY A 459 18.28 11.26 -11.53
C GLY A 459 17.31 12.35 -11.94
N GLN A 460 16.18 11.93 -12.45
CA GLN A 460 15.09 12.83 -12.82
C GLN A 460 13.74 12.25 -12.46
N TRP A 461 12.81 13.12 -12.11
CA TRP A 461 11.41 12.83 -11.97
C TRP A 461 10.69 13.10 -13.28
N ILE A 462 10.20 12.05 -13.96
CA ILE A 462 9.49 12.17 -15.23
C ILE A 462 8.00 12.27 -14.93
N GLU A 463 7.35 13.35 -15.34
CA GLU A 463 5.90 13.53 -15.16
C GLU A 463 5.12 12.51 -15.99
N LEU A 464 4.21 11.79 -15.37
CA LEU A 464 3.28 10.87 -16.01
C LEU A 464 2.04 11.63 -16.48
N ASN A 465 2.15 12.24 -17.66
CA ASN A 465 1.13 13.06 -18.26
C ASN A 465 0.82 12.61 -19.68
N ILE A 466 -0.46 12.59 -20.05
CA ILE A 466 -0.90 12.19 -21.41
C ILE A 466 -0.31 13.06 -22.52
N SER A 467 0.08 14.29 -22.23
CA SER A 467 0.77 15.16 -23.18
C SER A 467 2.22 14.73 -23.48
N ASN A 468 2.79 13.85 -22.66
CA ASN A 468 4.09 13.24 -22.94
C ASN A 468 3.96 12.31 -24.16
N THR A 469 4.72 12.60 -25.21
CA THR A 469 4.65 11.84 -26.49
C THR A 469 5.05 10.37 -26.36
N LEU A 470 5.89 10.02 -25.39
CA LEU A 470 6.22 8.62 -25.08
C LEU A 470 5.01 7.87 -24.49
N ILE A 471 4.14 8.55 -23.76
CA ILE A 471 2.92 7.99 -23.19
C ILE A 471 1.81 7.95 -24.25
N SER A 472 1.48 9.09 -24.86
CA SER A 472 0.40 9.15 -25.86
C SER A 472 0.68 8.34 -27.12
N GLY A 473 1.95 8.15 -27.47
CA GLY A 473 2.40 7.31 -28.58
C GLY A 473 2.80 5.87 -28.17
N TYR A 474 2.53 5.45 -26.94
CA TYR A 474 2.95 4.15 -26.46
C TYR A 474 2.32 3.00 -27.24
N THR A 475 3.17 2.11 -27.71
CA THR A 475 2.80 0.86 -28.35
C THR A 475 3.62 -0.28 -27.76
N SER A 476 3.03 -1.47 -27.68
CA SER A 476 3.71 -2.64 -27.13
C SER A 476 3.30 -3.90 -27.87
N SER A 477 4.26 -4.74 -28.22
CA SER A 477 3.98 -6.08 -28.77
C SER A 477 3.38 -7.02 -27.72
N THR A 478 3.69 -6.80 -26.45
CA THR A 478 3.15 -7.57 -25.33
C THR A 478 1.71 -7.21 -25.01
N TYR A 479 1.34 -5.92 -25.16
CA TYR A 479 0.02 -5.37 -24.85
C TYR A 479 -0.67 -4.86 -26.11
N THR A 480 -0.81 -5.73 -27.09
CA THR A 480 -1.37 -5.40 -28.40
C THR A 480 -2.75 -4.75 -28.29
N GLY A 481 -2.94 -3.62 -28.96
CA GLY A 481 -4.19 -2.85 -28.94
C GLY A 481 -4.38 -1.94 -27.72
N PHE A 482 -3.47 -1.96 -26.75
CA PHE A 482 -3.49 -0.97 -25.67
C PHE A 482 -2.99 0.40 -26.15
N SER A 483 -3.64 1.46 -25.71
CA SER A 483 -3.20 2.85 -25.91
C SER A 483 -3.71 3.75 -24.79
N PHE A 484 -2.94 4.77 -24.48
CA PHE A 484 -3.38 5.87 -23.61
C PHE A 484 -4.15 6.89 -24.44
N THR A 485 -5.35 7.26 -24.01
CA THR A 485 -6.21 8.22 -24.73
C THR A 485 -6.53 9.46 -23.90
N LYS A 486 -6.35 9.40 -22.58
CA LYS A 486 -6.67 10.47 -21.63
C LYS A 486 -5.83 10.34 -20.35
N GLN A 487 -5.76 11.41 -19.55
CA GLN A 487 -5.00 11.38 -18.29
C GLN A 487 -5.51 10.31 -17.30
N ALA A 488 -6.80 10.03 -17.31
CA ALA A 488 -7.35 8.95 -16.49
C ALA A 488 -6.74 7.58 -16.82
N ASP A 489 -6.43 7.30 -18.09
CA ASP A 489 -5.74 6.05 -18.46
C ASP A 489 -4.33 5.99 -17.84
N VAL A 490 -3.62 7.12 -17.80
CA VAL A 490 -2.28 7.21 -17.20
C VAL A 490 -2.33 6.87 -15.70
N LEU A 491 -3.37 7.33 -15.01
CA LEU A 491 -3.54 7.14 -13.55
C LEU A 491 -4.10 5.76 -13.19
N VAL A 492 -4.86 5.12 -14.08
CA VAL A 492 -5.38 3.75 -13.87
C VAL A 492 -4.38 2.69 -14.33
N PHE A 493 -3.60 2.98 -15.37
CA PHE A 493 -2.58 2.09 -15.92
C PHE A 493 -1.17 2.62 -15.66
N THR A 494 -0.93 3.09 -14.45
CA THR A 494 0.28 3.84 -14.05
C THR A 494 1.57 3.07 -14.32
N ARG A 495 1.61 1.76 -14.06
CA ARG A 495 2.77 0.91 -14.36
C ARG A 495 3.13 0.94 -15.85
N LEU A 496 2.14 0.87 -16.75
CA LEU A 496 2.36 0.97 -18.20
C LEU A 496 2.84 2.38 -18.63
N ALA A 497 2.36 3.43 -17.96
CA ALA A 497 2.85 4.78 -18.23
C ALA A 497 4.31 4.96 -17.79
N ALA A 498 4.71 4.35 -16.69
CA ALA A 498 6.10 4.32 -16.23
C ALA A 498 7.00 3.49 -17.18
N ASP A 499 6.49 2.36 -17.70
CA ASP A 499 7.17 1.58 -18.74
C ASP A 499 7.44 2.44 -19.99
N ALA A 500 6.43 3.21 -20.43
CA ALA A 500 6.51 4.05 -21.62
C ALA A 500 7.60 5.12 -21.56
N VAL A 501 7.83 5.70 -20.39
CA VAL A 501 8.82 6.79 -20.23
C VAL A 501 10.22 6.30 -19.88
N GLY A 502 10.44 4.99 -19.81
CA GLY A 502 11.76 4.42 -19.54
C GLY A 502 12.21 4.63 -18.09
N ALA A 503 11.29 4.48 -17.13
CA ALA A 503 11.58 4.54 -15.70
C ALA A 503 12.59 3.47 -15.29
N THR A 504 13.37 3.70 -14.23
CA THR A 504 14.38 2.73 -13.75
C THR A 504 13.71 1.68 -12.88
N LYS A 505 13.84 0.40 -13.27
CA LYS A 505 13.35 -0.75 -12.48
C LYS A 505 14.15 -0.91 -11.20
N MET A 506 13.46 -1.20 -10.10
CA MET A 506 14.04 -1.32 -8.76
C MET A 506 13.85 -2.74 -8.20
N ASP A 507 14.64 -3.05 -7.17
CA ASP A 507 14.60 -4.31 -6.42
C ASP A 507 13.57 -4.24 -5.29
N ARG A 508 12.26 -4.30 -5.62
CA ARG A 508 11.16 -4.17 -4.66
C ARG A 508 11.30 -2.89 -3.82
N PRO A 509 10.94 -1.71 -4.37
CA PRO A 509 10.96 -0.47 -3.61
C PRO A 509 9.79 -0.45 -2.63
N GLU A 510 10.10 -0.58 -1.36
CA GLU A 510 9.14 -0.68 -0.27
C GLU A 510 8.96 0.66 0.44
N TRP A 511 9.19 0.66 1.74
CA TRP A 511 8.93 1.81 2.58
C TRP A 511 9.91 2.94 2.32
N GLY A 512 9.37 4.16 2.25
CA GLY A 512 10.15 5.40 2.19
C GLY A 512 10.24 6.08 3.54
N ALA A 513 11.29 6.88 3.72
CA ALA A 513 11.44 7.78 4.86
C ALA A 513 11.97 9.13 4.40
N VAL A 514 11.56 10.19 5.07
CA VAL A 514 12.05 11.55 4.82
C VAL A 514 12.84 12.03 6.01
N ASN A 515 14.09 12.44 5.78
CA ASN A 515 14.92 13.02 6.83
C ASN A 515 14.32 14.37 7.27
N PRO A 516 13.88 14.52 8.52
CA PRO A 516 13.22 15.74 8.97
C PRO A 516 14.14 16.97 9.03
N ALA A 517 15.46 16.77 8.99
CA ALA A 517 16.42 17.87 9.07
C ALA A 517 16.69 18.54 7.72
N ASN A 518 16.66 17.78 6.61
CA ASN A 518 17.07 18.27 5.29
C ASN A 518 16.14 17.90 4.13
N GLY A 519 15.12 17.04 4.39
CA GLY A 519 14.16 16.61 3.37
C GLY A 519 14.67 15.53 2.42
N GLU A 520 15.82 14.93 2.65
CA GLU A 520 16.30 13.79 1.89
C GLU A 520 15.35 12.61 2.02
N VAL A 521 15.14 11.89 0.91
CA VAL A 521 14.22 10.76 0.84
C VAL A 521 15.00 9.48 0.66
N TYR A 522 14.70 8.49 1.49
CA TYR A 522 15.29 7.17 1.47
C TYR A 522 14.23 6.12 1.17
N PHE A 523 14.59 5.08 0.42
CA PHE A 523 13.75 3.92 0.16
C PHE A 523 14.45 2.64 0.56
N ALA A 524 13.73 1.73 1.19
CA ALA A 524 14.16 0.36 1.36
C ALA A 524 13.99 -0.40 0.04
N LEU A 525 15.03 -1.12 -0.38
CA LEU A 525 14.99 -2.07 -1.49
C LEU A 525 15.24 -3.45 -0.90
N THR A 526 14.22 -4.29 -0.84
CA THR A 526 14.24 -5.50 0.00
C THR A 526 14.62 -6.76 -0.74
N ASN A 527 14.81 -6.69 -2.05
CA ASN A 527 15.28 -7.80 -2.84
C ASN A 527 16.50 -7.40 -3.68
N ASN A 528 17.59 -8.10 -3.45
CA ASN A 528 18.78 -8.03 -4.31
C ASN A 528 19.05 -9.42 -4.85
N SER A 529 18.63 -9.68 -6.08
CA SER A 529 18.79 -10.97 -6.77
C SER A 529 20.06 -11.05 -7.64
N ASN A 530 20.96 -10.05 -7.57
CA ASN A 530 22.20 -9.99 -8.36
C ASN A 530 23.45 -10.25 -7.51
#